data_0354d7cdaf438427134d5ecb01ad439a
#
_entry.id   0354d7cdaf438427134d5ecb01ad439a
#
_cell.length_a   1.000
_cell.length_b   1.000
_cell.length_c   1.000
_cell.angle_alpha   90.00
_cell.angle_beta   90.00
_cell.angle_gamma   90.00
#
_symmetry.space_group_name_H-M   'P 1'
#
loop_
_entity.id
_entity.type
_entity.pdbx_description
1 polymer ?
#
loop_
_entity_poly.entity_id
_entity_poly.type
_entity_poly.pdbx_seq_one_letter_code
_entity_poly.pdbx_strand_id
1 'polypeptide(L)'
;MKTKALLLALTTTALAFGSKAQTATFGLRAGVNFQNINGKEYDGSDTKNKLKTGFNIGVNAEIPVAPDFYVQPGVLFTTKGAKNKDDNDIKVKLSYIEVPINFLYKPALGAGKLLLGFGPYVAFAVGGKVSDANGKEKDIKFDNKITAAQYLTDPYVKRMDIGGNLLFGYELSSKISAQLNAQLGMVKINPEIEGVSNDKTKYKNTGFGVSLGYRF
;
A
#
# COMPACT_ATOMS: atom_id res chain seq x y z
N MET A 1 10.11 16.67 -20.26
CA MET A 1 11.11 17.37 -19.44
C MET A 1 10.74 17.43 -17.95
N LYS A 2 9.46 17.44 -17.56
CA LYS A 2 9.03 17.56 -16.12
C LYS A 2 9.33 16.33 -15.26
N THR A 3 9.37 15.12 -15.81
CA THR A 3 9.70 13.88 -15.09
C THR A 3 11.17 13.72 -14.73
N LYS A 4 12.08 14.25 -15.53
CA LYS A 4 13.53 14.24 -15.23
C LYS A 4 13.90 15.21 -14.09
N ALA A 5 13.17 16.33 -13.98
CA ALA A 5 13.36 17.28 -12.89
C ALA A 5 12.89 16.74 -11.53
N LEU A 6 11.84 15.91 -11.51
CA LEU A 6 11.33 15.30 -10.28
C LEU A 6 12.30 14.23 -9.72
N LEU A 7 12.91 13.43 -10.61
CA LEU A 7 13.95 12.45 -10.24
C LEU A 7 15.22 13.14 -9.72
N LEU A 8 15.62 14.27 -10.33
CA LEU A 8 16.79 15.03 -9.89
C LEU A 8 16.54 15.72 -8.52
N ALA A 9 15.32 16.20 -8.26
CA ALA A 9 14.95 16.78 -6.98
C ALA A 9 14.94 15.74 -5.84
N LEU A 10 14.54 14.49 -6.11
CA LEU A 10 14.60 13.40 -5.12
C LEU A 10 16.06 13.01 -4.78
N THR A 11 16.97 13.05 -5.75
CA THR A 11 18.37 12.72 -5.53
C THR A 11 19.15 13.82 -4.81
N THR A 12 18.83 15.10 -5.05
CA THR A 12 19.50 16.23 -4.37
C THR A 12 19.07 16.40 -2.91
N THR A 13 17.82 16.07 -2.57
CA THR A 13 17.35 16.11 -1.18
C THR A 13 18.01 15.02 -0.32
N ALA A 14 18.36 13.87 -0.91
CA ALA A 14 19.09 12.80 -0.21
C ALA A 14 20.55 13.17 0.15
N LEU A 15 21.17 14.14 -0.55
CA LEU A 15 22.55 14.57 -0.33
C LEU A 15 22.68 15.72 0.68
N ALA A 16 21.61 16.41 1.05
CA ALA A 16 21.64 17.55 1.96
C ALA A 16 21.64 17.19 3.47
N PHE A 17 21.47 15.91 3.83
CA PHE A 17 21.54 15.43 5.21
C PHE A 17 22.95 15.01 5.68
N GLY A 18 23.98 15.41 4.96
CA GLY A 18 25.36 14.98 5.17
C GLY A 18 26.20 15.87 6.08
N SER A 19 25.90 16.00 7.38
CA SER A 19 26.92 16.55 8.27
C SER A 19 26.91 16.06 9.72
N LYS A 20 26.19 15.01 10.05
CA LYS A 20 26.48 14.04 11.14
C LYS A 20 25.75 12.75 10.76
N ALA A 21 26.26 12.04 9.76
CA ALA A 21 25.66 10.82 9.26
C ALA A 21 25.74 9.70 10.31
N GLN A 22 24.73 9.62 11.16
CA GLN A 22 24.39 8.33 11.73
C GLN A 22 24.06 7.43 10.53
N THR A 23 24.78 6.33 10.38
CA THR A 23 24.73 5.49 9.18
C THR A 23 23.32 4.94 8.98
N ALA A 24 22.71 5.25 7.84
CA ALA A 24 21.45 4.62 7.45
C ALA A 24 21.64 3.10 7.38
N THR A 25 20.69 2.34 7.90
CA THR A 25 20.69 0.88 7.82
C THR A 25 19.63 0.42 6.85
N PHE A 26 19.92 -0.66 6.11
CA PHE A 26 19.00 -1.22 5.13
C PHE A 26 18.37 -2.50 5.68
N GLY A 27 17.19 -2.82 5.20
CA GLY A 27 16.49 -4.04 5.59
C GLY A 27 15.59 -4.59 4.52
N LEU A 28 15.29 -5.86 4.67
CA LEU A 28 14.30 -6.59 3.90
C LEU A 28 13.05 -6.79 4.74
N ARG A 29 11.89 -6.84 4.08
CA ARG A 29 10.62 -7.18 4.71
C ARG A 29 9.81 -8.08 3.79
N ALA A 30 9.20 -9.13 4.35
CA ALA A 30 8.22 -9.97 3.67
C ALA A 30 7.09 -10.33 4.64
N GLY A 31 5.87 -10.48 4.12
CA GLY A 31 4.73 -10.77 4.96
C GLY A 31 3.46 -11.16 4.22
N VAL A 32 2.48 -11.55 5.01
CA VAL A 32 1.11 -11.83 4.58
C VAL A 32 0.23 -10.66 4.97
N ASN A 33 -0.64 -10.24 4.05
CA ASN A 33 -1.61 -9.19 4.30
C ASN A 33 -3.04 -9.69 4.05
N PHE A 34 -3.98 -9.08 4.75
CA PHE A 34 -5.42 -9.32 4.65
C PHE A 34 -6.05 -8.00 4.22
N GLN A 35 -6.44 -7.93 2.97
CA GLN A 35 -6.85 -6.71 2.31
C GLN A 35 -8.35 -6.72 2.00
N ASN A 36 -8.94 -5.54 1.99
CA ASN A 36 -10.32 -5.31 1.61
C ASN A 36 -10.42 -4.06 0.73
N ILE A 37 -11.52 -3.96 0.00
CA ILE A 37 -11.93 -2.74 -0.70
C ILE A 37 -13.21 -2.28 -0.03
N ASN A 38 -13.12 -1.18 0.70
CA ASN A 38 -14.23 -0.57 1.43
C ASN A 38 -14.71 0.69 0.71
N GLY A 39 -15.99 1.02 0.90
CA GLY A 39 -16.51 2.27 0.36
C GLY A 39 -18.01 2.25 0.13
N LYS A 40 -18.41 2.96 -0.92
CA LYS A 40 -19.82 3.13 -1.29
C LYS A 40 -20.07 2.63 -2.70
N GLU A 41 -21.23 2.00 -2.89
CA GLU A 41 -21.79 1.65 -4.19
C GLU A 41 -22.42 2.88 -4.87
N TYR A 42 -22.90 2.72 -6.10
CA TYR A 42 -23.50 3.80 -6.90
C TYR A 42 -24.68 4.48 -6.18
N ASP A 43 -25.51 3.70 -5.49
CA ASP A 43 -26.67 4.16 -4.71
C ASP A 43 -26.31 4.81 -3.37
N GLY A 44 -25.04 4.71 -2.98
CA GLY A 44 -24.50 5.20 -1.71
C GLY A 44 -24.57 4.18 -0.55
N SER A 45 -25.00 2.95 -0.79
CA SER A 45 -24.92 1.85 0.16
C SER A 45 -23.45 1.44 0.41
N ASP A 46 -23.18 0.79 1.53
CA ASP A 46 -21.83 0.31 1.84
C ASP A 46 -21.49 -0.95 1.03
N THR A 47 -20.25 -1.01 0.52
CA THR A 47 -19.73 -2.21 -0.15
C THR A 47 -19.70 -3.41 0.81
N LYS A 48 -20.16 -4.56 0.31
CA LYS A 48 -20.19 -5.83 1.07
C LYS A 48 -19.08 -6.77 0.60
N ASN A 49 -17.89 -6.56 1.09
CA ASN A 49 -16.71 -7.34 0.74
C ASN A 49 -16.13 -8.08 1.94
N LYS A 50 -15.39 -9.16 1.65
CA LYS A 50 -14.60 -9.94 2.60
C LYS A 50 -13.11 -9.70 2.38
N LEU A 51 -12.33 -9.96 3.42
CA LEU A 51 -10.88 -9.93 3.37
C LEU A 51 -10.33 -10.92 2.34
N LYS A 52 -9.36 -10.44 1.56
CA LYS A 52 -8.58 -11.24 0.64
C LYS A 52 -7.15 -11.35 1.17
N THR A 53 -6.65 -12.57 1.28
CA THR A 53 -5.25 -12.82 1.61
C THR A 53 -4.37 -12.40 0.44
N GLY A 54 -3.29 -11.69 0.76
CA GLY A 54 -2.26 -11.25 -0.14
C GLY A 54 -0.88 -11.38 0.51
N PHE A 55 0.14 -10.86 -0.15
CA PHE A 55 1.49 -10.81 0.38
C PHE A 55 2.15 -9.47 0.07
N ASN A 56 3.21 -9.16 0.79
CA ASN A 56 4.11 -8.05 0.52
C ASN A 56 5.56 -8.50 0.67
N ILE A 57 6.43 -7.93 -0.14
CA ILE A 57 7.88 -8.11 -0.07
C ILE A 57 8.57 -6.84 -0.53
N GLY A 58 9.67 -6.46 0.10
CA GLY A 58 10.42 -5.29 -0.33
C GLY A 58 11.58 -4.94 0.57
N VAL A 59 12.11 -3.75 0.31
CA VAL A 59 13.28 -3.20 0.99
C VAL A 59 12.93 -1.88 1.66
N ASN A 60 13.66 -1.53 2.70
CA ASN A 60 13.55 -0.23 3.35
C ASN A 60 14.93 0.23 3.87
N ALA A 61 15.02 1.53 4.11
CA ALA A 61 16.15 2.14 4.83
C ALA A 61 15.63 2.74 6.14
N GLU A 62 16.40 2.65 7.21
CA GLU A 62 16.17 3.43 8.43
C GLU A 62 17.23 4.51 8.54
N ILE A 63 16.76 5.75 8.51
CA ILE A 63 17.58 6.96 8.59
C ILE A 63 17.33 7.56 9.98
N PRO A 64 18.30 7.52 10.91
CA PRO A 64 18.12 8.09 12.24
C PRO A 64 18.00 9.61 12.14
N VAL A 65 17.04 10.19 12.86
CA VAL A 65 16.79 11.64 12.90
C VAL A 65 16.91 12.22 14.30
N ALA A 66 16.72 11.37 15.32
CA ALA A 66 16.96 11.68 16.74
C ALA A 66 17.20 10.36 17.49
N PRO A 67 17.63 10.39 18.78
CA PRO A 67 17.71 9.17 19.59
C PRO A 67 16.40 8.38 19.54
N ASP A 68 16.48 7.11 19.13
CA ASP A 68 15.36 6.18 18.95
C ASP A 68 14.31 6.57 17.87
N PHE A 69 14.48 7.67 17.13
CA PHE A 69 13.60 8.10 16.06
C PHE A 69 14.24 7.96 14.68
N TYR A 70 13.47 7.43 13.73
CA TYR A 70 13.94 7.16 12.37
C TYR A 70 12.89 7.58 11.35
N VAL A 71 13.34 7.97 10.17
CA VAL A 71 12.53 8.00 8.95
C VAL A 71 12.83 6.73 8.17
N GLN A 72 11.78 5.99 7.81
CA GLN A 72 11.89 4.70 7.13
C GLN A 72 11.18 4.76 5.76
N PRO A 73 11.85 5.24 4.70
CA PRO A 73 11.40 5.03 3.34
C PRO A 73 11.57 3.57 2.92
N GLY A 74 10.67 3.10 2.04
CA GLY A 74 10.74 1.76 1.51
C GLY A 74 10.20 1.65 0.09
N VAL A 75 10.44 0.50 -0.53
CA VAL A 75 9.80 0.08 -1.78
C VAL A 75 9.33 -1.35 -1.61
N LEU A 76 8.04 -1.57 -1.82
CA LEU A 76 7.39 -2.86 -1.61
C LEU A 76 6.61 -3.26 -2.86
N PHE A 77 6.70 -4.52 -3.23
CA PHE A 77 5.67 -5.15 -4.02
C PHE A 77 4.59 -5.66 -3.06
N THR A 78 3.33 -5.30 -3.29
CA THR A 78 2.21 -5.73 -2.45
C THR A 78 1.00 -6.09 -3.28
N THR A 79 0.26 -7.12 -2.83
CA THR A 79 -0.99 -7.52 -3.45
C THR A 79 -2.16 -7.08 -2.58
N LYS A 80 -3.11 -6.35 -3.17
CA LYS A 80 -4.32 -5.83 -2.51
C LYS A 80 -5.58 -6.39 -3.18
N GLY A 81 -6.75 -6.01 -2.69
CA GLY A 81 -8.03 -6.39 -3.28
C GLY A 81 -9.04 -6.88 -2.25
N ALA A 82 -10.12 -7.50 -2.75
CA ALA A 82 -11.21 -8.01 -1.94
C ALA A 82 -11.83 -9.26 -2.56
N LYS A 83 -12.64 -9.97 -1.76
CA LYS A 83 -13.57 -11.00 -2.22
C LYS A 83 -14.99 -10.49 -2.02
N ASN A 84 -15.91 -10.90 -2.88
CA ASN A 84 -17.32 -10.65 -2.67
C ASN A 84 -17.80 -11.37 -1.41
N LYS A 85 -18.81 -10.81 -0.71
CA LYS A 85 -19.33 -11.39 0.52
C LYS A 85 -20.18 -12.63 0.27
N ASP A 86 -20.97 -12.60 -0.80
CA ASP A 86 -21.97 -13.63 -1.10
C ASP A 86 -21.40 -14.73 -1.97
N ASP A 87 -20.38 -14.43 -2.80
CA ASP A 87 -19.68 -15.37 -3.66
C ASP A 87 -18.15 -15.18 -3.55
N ASN A 88 -17.49 -16.16 -2.92
CA ASN A 88 -16.03 -16.11 -2.71
C ASN A 88 -15.22 -16.27 -4.02
N ASP A 89 -15.82 -16.70 -5.12
CA ASP A 89 -15.14 -16.84 -6.40
C ASP A 89 -15.04 -15.52 -7.15
N ILE A 90 -15.92 -14.58 -6.87
CA ILE A 90 -15.80 -13.20 -7.33
C ILE A 90 -14.73 -12.48 -6.50
N LYS A 91 -13.60 -12.19 -7.12
CA LYS A 91 -12.42 -11.61 -6.46
C LYS A 91 -11.82 -10.49 -7.30
N VAL A 92 -11.39 -9.44 -6.61
CA VAL A 92 -10.53 -8.40 -7.19
C VAL A 92 -9.11 -8.61 -6.65
N LYS A 93 -8.16 -8.78 -7.56
CA LYS A 93 -6.73 -8.91 -7.25
C LYS A 93 -6.00 -7.73 -7.89
N LEU A 94 -5.27 -6.95 -7.10
CA LEU A 94 -4.47 -5.82 -7.56
C LEU A 94 -3.04 -6.01 -7.06
N SER A 95 -2.07 -5.72 -7.92
CA SER A 95 -0.64 -5.75 -7.60
C SER A 95 -0.08 -4.34 -7.69
N TYR A 96 0.65 -3.92 -6.67
CA TYR A 96 1.20 -2.57 -6.55
C TYR A 96 2.69 -2.58 -6.27
N ILE A 97 3.38 -1.59 -6.81
CA ILE A 97 4.63 -1.09 -6.25
C ILE A 97 4.26 0.05 -5.30
N GLU A 98 4.57 -0.13 -4.03
CA GLU A 98 4.22 0.80 -2.95
C GLU A 98 5.48 1.44 -2.37
N VAL A 99 5.44 2.75 -2.16
CA VAL A 99 6.49 3.53 -1.53
C VAL A 99 5.94 4.13 -0.23
N PRO A 100 6.10 3.44 0.91
CA PRO A 100 5.82 4.01 2.22
C PRO A 100 6.95 4.93 2.68
N ILE A 101 6.61 5.95 3.46
CA ILE A 101 7.56 6.76 4.22
C ILE A 101 7.05 6.80 5.66
N ASN A 102 7.60 5.95 6.53
CA ASN A 102 7.18 5.87 7.91
C ASN A 102 8.08 6.72 8.81
N PHE A 103 7.48 7.40 9.77
CA PHE A 103 8.16 7.90 10.96
C PHE A 103 8.13 6.78 12.01
N LEU A 104 9.29 6.38 12.51
CA LEU A 104 9.45 5.20 13.34
C LEU A 104 10.10 5.58 14.67
N TYR A 105 9.49 5.15 15.78
CA TYR A 105 10.04 5.21 17.12
C TYR A 105 10.45 3.82 17.57
N LYS A 106 11.74 3.66 17.97
CA LYS A 106 12.37 2.37 18.28
C LYS A 106 13.05 2.38 19.65
N PRO A 107 12.32 2.56 20.77
CA PRO A 107 12.91 2.52 22.09
C PRO A 107 13.40 1.11 22.43
N ALA A 108 14.45 1.05 23.24
CA ALA A 108 14.92 -0.21 23.81
C ALA A 108 13.84 -0.83 24.71
N LEU A 109 13.60 -2.12 24.56
CA LEU A 109 12.69 -2.90 25.36
C LEU A 109 13.27 -4.31 25.59
N GLY A 110 13.73 -4.58 26.78
CA GLY A 110 14.45 -5.83 27.10
C GLY A 110 15.71 -5.99 26.26
N ALA A 111 15.89 -7.13 25.62
CA ALA A 111 17.05 -7.43 24.77
C ALA A 111 16.93 -6.91 23.32
N GLY A 112 15.82 -6.28 22.98
CA GLY A 112 15.55 -5.78 21.62
C GLY A 112 14.99 -4.37 21.63
N LYS A 113 14.22 -4.04 20.57
CA LYS A 113 13.59 -2.72 20.39
C LYS A 113 12.13 -2.86 20.02
N LEU A 114 11.28 -2.07 20.65
CA LEU A 114 9.90 -1.89 20.21
C LEU A 114 9.90 -1.12 18.88
N LEU A 115 8.98 -1.43 17.99
CA LEU A 115 8.77 -0.73 16.72
C LEU A 115 7.40 -0.08 16.76
N LEU A 116 7.35 1.25 16.75
CA LEU A 116 6.11 2.02 16.63
C LEU A 116 6.27 2.97 15.44
N GLY A 117 5.41 2.84 14.44
CA GLY A 117 5.57 3.65 13.23
C GLY A 117 4.24 4.05 12.61
N PHE A 118 4.27 5.19 11.93
CA PHE A 118 3.18 5.67 11.10
C PHE A 118 3.73 6.48 9.94
N GLY A 119 2.97 6.60 8.88
CA GLY A 119 3.37 7.44 7.75
C GLY A 119 2.48 7.29 6.53
N PRO A 120 2.66 8.14 5.53
CA PRO A 120 1.97 8.01 4.25
C PRO A 120 2.56 6.90 3.40
N TYR A 121 1.75 6.43 2.44
CA TYR A 121 2.23 5.65 1.32
C TYR A 121 1.62 6.14 0.01
N VAL A 122 2.36 5.94 -1.07
CA VAL A 122 1.88 6.05 -2.44
C VAL A 122 2.12 4.71 -3.13
N ALA A 123 1.12 4.20 -3.82
CA ALA A 123 1.21 2.92 -4.51
C ALA A 123 0.76 3.06 -5.97
N PHE A 124 1.49 2.38 -6.86
CA PHE A 124 1.21 2.31 -8.29
C PHE A 124 0.81 0.89 -8.68
N ALA A 125 -0.39 0.73 -9.21
CA ALA A 125 -0.85 -0.53 -9.74
C ALA A 125 -0.04 -0.94 -10.99
N VAL A 126 0.56 -2.13 -10.92
CA VAL A 126 1.36 -2.73 -12.00
C VAL A 126 0.63 -3.89 -12.67
N GLY A 127 -0.49 -4.35 -12.10
CA GLY A 127 -1.35 -5.37 -12.66
C GLY A 127 -2.59 -5.59 -11.81
N GLY A 128 -3.61 -6.21 -12.41
CA GLY A 128 -4.82 -6.57 -11.68
C GLY A 128 -5.71 -7.51 -12.49
N LYS A 129 -6.50 -8.30 -11.78
CA LYS A 129 -7.49 -9.22 -12.34
C LYS A 129 -8.77 -9.20 -11.51
N VAL A 130 -9.89 -9.37 -12.16
CA VAL A 130 -11.17 -9.69 -11.55
C VAL A 130 -11.58 -11.10 -11.96
N SER A 131 -12.04 -11.90 -11.00
CA SER A 131 -12.64 -13.22 -11.27
C SER A 131 -14.16 -13.09 -11.19
N ASP A 132 -14.89 -13.73 -12.10
CA ASP A 132 -16.34 -13.88 -12.03
C ASP A 132 -16.74 -15.07 -11.14
N ALA A 133 -18.06 -15.31 -11.00
CA ALA A 133 -18.63 -16.42 -10.21
C ALA A 133 -18.20 -17.82 -10.71
N ASN A 134 -17.80 -17.95 -11.97
CA ASN A 134 -17.29 -19.19 -12.55
C ASN A 134 -15.77 -19.33 -12.43
N GLY A 135 -15.11 -18.38 -11.74
CA GLY A 135 -13.66 -18.36 -11.59
C GLY A 135 -12.88 -17.89 -12.82
N LYS A 136 -13.58 -17.42 -13.88
CA LYS A 136 -12.93 -16.88 -15.09
C LYS A 136 -12.32 -15.53 -14.78
N GLU A 137 -11.04 -15.39 -15.04
CA GLU A 137 -10.29 -14.16 -14.79
C GLU A 137 -10.32 -13.22 -16.01
N LYS A 138 -10.46 -11.92 -15.76
CA LYS A 138 -10.34 -10.84 -16.72
C LYS A 138 -9.34 -9.81 -16.20
N ASP A 139 -8.46 -9.32 -17.07
CA ASP A 139 -7.48 -8.31 -16.69
C ASP A 139 -8.15 -6.95 -16.43
N ILE A 140 -7.70 -6.28 -15.38
CA ILE A 140 -8.15 -4.94 -15.02
C ILE A 140 -7.33 -3.93 -15.81
N LYS A 141 -8.03 -3.01 -16.49
CA LYS A 141 -7.45 -1.85 -17.16
C LYS A 141 -7.31 -0.68 -16.20
N PHE A 142 -6.34 0.19 -16.44
CA PHE A 142 -6.05 1.31 -15.55
C PHE A 142 -6.29 2.64 -16.27
N ASP A 143 -7.31 3.37 -15.80
CA ASP A 143 -7.61 4.72 -16.25
C ASP A 143 -8.25 5.54 -15.12
N ASN A 144 -8.12 6.86 -15.19
CA ASN A 144 -8.74 7.77 -14.23
C ASN A 144 -10.17 8.14 -14.61
N LYS A 145 -10.47 8.18 -15.91
CA LYS A 145 -11.77 8.49 -16.51
C LYS A 145 -12.08 7.50 -17.61
N ILE A 146 -13.32 7.04 -17.68
CA ILE A 146 -13.79 6.09 -18.68
C ILE A 146 -15.16 6.49 -19.20
N THR A 147 -15.49 6.06 -20.40
CA THR A 147 -16.85 6.21 -20.95
C THR A 147 -17.80 5.13 -20.40
N ALA A 148 -19.10 5.37 -20.50
CA ALA A 148 -20.11 4.36 -20.12
C ALA A 148 -19.94 3.05 -20.92
N ALA A 149 -19.57 3.12 -22.18
CA ALA A 149 -19.32 1.94 -23.01
C ALA A 149 -18.12 1.11 -22.50
N GLN A 150 -17.04 1.77 -22.09
CA GLN A 150 -15.88 1.11 -21.50
C GLN A 150 -16.22 0.43 -20.16
N TYR A 151 -17.03 1.09 -19.32
CA TYR A 151 -17.47 0.53 -18.04
C TYR A 151 -18.25 -0.78 -18.21
N LEU A 152 -19.05 -0.91 -19.27
CA LEU A 152 -19.82 -2.12 -19.57
C LEU A 152 -18.98 -3.25 -20.17
N THR A 153 -17.83 -2.95 -20.74
CA THR A 153 -17.00 -3.93 -21.46
C THR A 153 -15.86 -4.48 -20.62
N ASP A 154 -15.22 -3.66 -19.80
CA ASP A 154 -14.01 -4.04 -19.09
C ASP A 154 -14.01 -3.53 -17.64
N PRO A 155 -13.32 -4.24 -16.71
CA PRO A 155 -13.07 -3.73 -15.38
C PRO A 155 -11.96 -2.67 -15.40
N TYR A 156 -12.23 -1.51 -14.80
CA TYR A 156 -11.27 -0.41 -14.70
C TYR A 156 -11.01 0.00 -13.25
N VAL A 157 -9.77 0.35 -12.95
CA VAL A 157 -9.32 0.89 -11.65
C VAL A 157 -8.34 2.03 -11.89
N LYS A 158 -8.31 3.02 -11.00
CA LYS A 158 -7.25 4.04 -11.02
C LYS A 158 -5.91 3.42 -10.67
N ARG A 159 -4.85 3.87 -11.34
CA ARG A 159 -3.50 3.33 -11.12
C ARG A 159 -2.91 3.71 -9.76
N MET A 160 -3.28 4.88 -9.23
CA MET A 160 -2.73 5.39 -7.96
C MET A 160 -3.61 5.04 -6.77
N ASP A 161 -2.96 4.59 -5.71
CA ASP A 161 -3.53 4.43 -4.37
C ASP A 161 -2.64 5.17 -3.37
N ILE A 162 -3.26 6.03 -2.55
CA ILE A 162 -2.56 6.86 -1.56
C ILE A 162 -3.28 6.69 -0.24
N GLY A 163 -2.51 6.56 0.84
CA GLY A 163 -3.08 6.38 2.16
C GLY A 163 -2.07 6.52 3.29
N GLY A 164 -2.45 6.04 4.46
CA GLY A 164 -1.64 6.00 5.65
C GLY A 164 -1.34 4.57 6.11
N ASN A 165 -0.17 4.42 6.73
CA ASN A 165 0.29 3.20 7.39
C ASN A 165 0.37 3.40 8.90
N LEU A 166 0.06 2.34 9.65
CA LEU A 166 0.44 2.15 11.04
C LEU A 166 1.30 0.88 11.13
N LEU A 167 2.34 0.92 11.94
CA LEU A 167 3.26 -0.18 12.18
C LEU A 167 3.48 -0.36 13.67
N PHE A 168 3.33 -1.59 14.13
CA PHE A 168 3.67 -2.02 15.47
C PHE A 168 4.51 -3.30 15.38
N GLY A 169 5.59 -3.41 16.16
CA GLY A 169 6.41 -4.61 16.09
C GLY A 169 7.50 -4.68 17.15
N TYR A 170 8.34 -5.68 17.00
CA TYR A 170 9.49 -5.88 17.85
C TYR A 170 10.68 -6.38 17.03
N GLU A 171 11.83 -5.75 17.21
CA GLU A 171 13.09 -6.12 16.60
C GLU A 171 14.00 -6.75 17.66
N LEU A 172 14.41 -7.98 17.42
CA LEU A 172 15.34 -8.71 18.26
C LEU A 172 16.76 -8.15 18.14
N SER A 173 17.62 -8.44 19.10
CA SER A 173 19.05 -8.13 19.03
C SER A 173 19.77 -8.75 17.83
N SER A 174 19.22 -9.84 17.29
CA SER A 174 19.65 -10.49 16.03
C SER A 174 19.27 -9.74 14.76
N LYS A 175 18.65 -8.54 14.88
CA LYS A 175 18.17 -7.71 13.77
C LYS A 175 16.98 -8.31 12.99
N ILE A 176 16.38 -9.39 13.48
CA ILE A 176 15.13 -9.93 12.97
C ILE A 176 13.98 -9.20 13.66
N SER A 177 12.96 -8.81 12.91
CA SER A 177 11.76 -8.17 13.44
C SER A 177 10.49 -8.92 13.04
N ALA A 178 9.51 -8.89 13.94
CA ALA A 178 8.12 -9.23 13.65
C ALA A 178 7.27 -7.97 13.74
N GLN A 179 6.41 -7.72 12.74
CA GLN A 179 5.68 -6.48 12.58
C GLN A 179 4.21 -6.73 12.23
N LEU A 180 3.33 -5.99 12.88
CA LEU A 180 1.93 -5.81 12.49
C LEU A 180 1.82 -4.51 11.71
N ASN A 181 1.11 -4.53 10.60
CA ASN A 181 0.92 -3.37 9.76
C ASN A 181 -0.58 -3.17 9.51
N ALA A 182 -1.05 -1.94 9.54
CA ALA A 182 -2.39 -1.57 9.11
C ALA A 182 -2.31 -0.46 8.06
N GLN A 183 -3.15 -0.54 7.04
CA GLN A 183 -3.20 0.42 5.94
C GLN A 183 -4.61 0.94 5.75
N LEU A 184 -4.73 2.24 5.56
CA LEU A 184 -5.98 2.93 5.25
C LEU A 184 -5.81 3.77 3.99
N GLY A 185 -6.41 3.34 2.88
CA GLY A 185 -6.48 4.12 1.65
C GLY A 185 -7.33 5.37 1.83
N MET A 186 -6.82 6.50 1.39
CA MET A 186 -7.49 7.80 1.51
C MET A 186 -8.11 8.25 0.19
N VAL A 187 -7.54 7.85 -0.95
CA VAL A 187 -8.07 8.19 -2.27
C VAL A 187 -8.96 7.09 -2.82
N LYS A 188 -9.92 7.45 -3.67
CA LYS A 188 -10.76 6.49 -4.39
C LYS A 188 -9.98 5.85 -5.54
N ILE A 189 -10.08 4.53 -5.66
CA ILE A 189 -9.45 3.74 -6.73
C ILE A 189 -10.39 3.43 -7.90
N ASN A 190 -11.70 3.68 -7.79
CA ASN A 190 -12.62 3.59 -8.93
C ASN A 190 -12.43 4.77 -9.89
N PRO A 191 -12.53 4.56 -11.22
CA PRO A 191 -12.48 5.64 -12.21
C PRO A 191 -13.71 6.54 -12.14
N GLU A 192 -13.66 7.67 -12.81
CA GLU A 192 -14.82 8.53 -13.05
C GLU A 192 -15.46 8.14 -14.39
N ILE A 193 -16.80 8.03 -14.42
CA ILE A 193 -17.55 7.69 -15.64
C ILE A 193 -18.01 8.99 -16.29
N GLU A 194 -17.61 9.23 -17.53
CA GLU A 194 -17.99 10.43 -18.29
C GLU A 194 -19.50 10.49 -18.51
N GLY A 195 -20.08 11.66 -18.31
CA GLY A 195 -21.52 11.90 -18.49
C GLY A 195 -22.42 11.36 -17.37
N VAL A 196 -21.86 10.72 -16.34
CA VAL A 196 -22.62 10.27 -15.17
C VAL A 196 -22.50 11.31 -14.05
N SER A 197 -23.59 11.98 -13.76
CA SER A 197 -23.74 12.88 -12.62
C SER A 197 -24.31 12.10 -11.41
N ASN A 198 -23.92 12.50 -10.20
CA ASN A 198 -24.36 11.89 -8.92
C ASN A 198 -23.86 10.46 -8.64
N ASP A 199 -22.76 10.03 -9.27
CA ASP A 199 -22.10 8.78 -8.92
C ASP A 199 -21.48 8.88 -7.52
N LYS A 200 -22.04 8.13 -6.57
CA LYS A 200 -21.57 8.03 -5.18
C LYS A 200 -20.49 6.98 -4.97
N THR A 201 -20.14 6.24 -6.01
CA THR A 201 -19.16 5.14 -5.94
C THR A 201 -17.83 5.62 -5.41
N LYS A 202 -17.34 4.96 -4.36
CA LYS A 202 -16.11 5.34 -3.68
C LYS A 202 -15.44 4.11 -3.08
N TYR A 203 -14.54 3.51 -3.83
CA TYR A 203 -13.77 2.34 -3.39
C TYR A 203 -12.40 2.76 -2.92
N LYS A 204 -11.97 2.21 -1.77
CA LYS A 204 -10.66 2.45 -1.16
C LYS A 204 -10.05 1.15 -0.65
N ASN A 205 -8.75 0.98 -0.86
CA ASN A 205 -8.02 -0.14 -0.28
C ASN A 205 -7.85 0.05 1.23
N THR A 206 -8.10 -1.01 2.00
CA THR A 206 -7.82 -1.07 3.43
C THR A 206 -7.29 -2.45 3.77
N GLY A 207 -6.53 -2.58 4.84
CA GLY A 207 -6.08 -3.89 5.26
C GLY A 207 -5.12 -3.85 6.42
N PHE A 208 -4.73 -5.04 6.84
CA PHE A 208 -3.72 -5.26 7.87
C PHE A 208 -2.87 -6.47 7.47
N GLY A 209 -1.74 -6.65 8.13
CA GLY A 209 -0.86 -7.77 7.83
C GLY A 209 0.18 -8.02 8.89
N VAL A 210 0.86 -9.15 8.76
CA VAL A 210 1.99 -9.56 9.57
C VAL A 210 3.20 -9.73 8.67
N SER A 211 4.32 -9.18 9.07
CA SER A 211 5.56 -9.23 8.30
C SER A 211 6.74 -9.61 9.19
N LEU A 212 7.70 -10.29 8.60
CA LEU A 212 9.03 -10.48 9.16
C LEU A 212 9.99 -9.53 8.43
N GLY A 213 10.94 -8.99 9.17
CA GLY A 213 11.99 -8.14 8.64
C GLY A 213 13.37 -8.60 9.10
N TYR A 214 14.37 -8.24 8.31
CA TYR A 214 15.78 -8.39 8.68
C TYR A 214 16.53 -7.09 8.38
N ARG A 215 17.34 -6.62 9.34
CA ARG A 215 18.16 -5.40 9.23
C ARG A 215 19.62 -5.79 9.03
N PHE A 216 20.30 -5.15 8.08
CA PHE A 216 21.72 -5.39 7.81
C PHE A 216 22.65 -4.64 8.77
#